data_6c09e06dd2bb3ed6174bd17fce233dd2
#
_entry.id   6c09e06dd2bb3ed6174bd17fce233dd2
#
_cell.length_a   1.000
_cell.length_b   1.000
_cell.length_c   1.000
_cell.angle_alpha   90.00
_cell.angle_beta   90.00
_cell.angle_gamma   90.00
#
_symmetry.space_group_name_H-M   'P 1'
#
loop_
_entity.id
_entity.type
_entity.pdbx_description
1 polymer ?
#
loop_
_entity_poly.entity_id
_entity_poly.type
_entity_poly.pdbx_seq_one_letter_code
_entity_poly.pdbx_strand_id
1 'polypeptide(L)'
;VHGSYLQDWMLLETDYNWRVDSAQGGASRAMADIGSHWCDTVQFMTGRRIVEVMADLSIVWPTRQAPVAGDATFSQHRDDIAYEARPVDTEDLGSVLFRFDDGSKGSFIVSQVSAGRKNGLTVEIGGSRCSLAWDQELPQRLWIGHRQGPNQLLSDDPSLMLGEAAASAHFPGGHNEGWPDAFKNMMLSFYQAVRAGEMPPASSRRFASFYEGADVMYIIAAIVKSHQQQRWVKVER
;
A
#
# COMPACT_ATOMS: atom_id res chain seq x y z
N VAL A 1 6.82 12.49 5.72
CA VAL A 1 6.64 11.06 5.45
C VAL A 1 6.84 10.82 3.98
N HIS A 2 7.56 9.77 3.61
CA HIS A 2 7.66 9.36 2.20
C HIS A 2 7.79 7.85 2.06
N GLY A 3 7.60 7.35 0.83
CA GLY A 3 7.75 5.94 0.52
C GLY A 3 7.23 5.54 -0.84
N SER A 4 7.05 4.24 -1.03
CA SER A 4 6.58 3.69 -2.29
C SER A 4 5.86 2.36 -2.10
N TYR A 5 5.05 1.99 -3.10
CA TYR A 5 4.63 0.61 -3.27
C TYR A 5 4.84 0.18 -4.72
N LEU A 6 5.80 -0.70 -4.93
CA LEU A 6 6.31 -1.06 -6.24
C LEU A 6 6.13 -2.56 -6.50
N GLN A 7 5.62 -2.88 -7.67
CA GLN A 7 5.43 -4.26 -8.17
C GLN A 7 5.81 -4.33 -9.65
N ASP A 8 5.98 -5.53 -10.21
CA ASP A 8 6.33 -5.74 -11.63
C ASP A 8 5.37 -6.68 -12.39
N TRP A 9 4.26 -7.08 -11.78
CA TRP A 9 3.37 -8.08 -12.37
C TRP A 9 2.56 -7.57 -13.59
N MET A 10 2.63 -6.27 -13.88
CA MET A 10 2.03 -5.62 -15.05
C MET A 10 3.07 -4.99 -15.97
N LEU A 11 4.35 -5.43 -15.87
CA LEU A 11 5.48 -4.83 -16.59
C LEU A 11 5.39 -4.99 -18.10
N LEU A 12 4.97 -6.16 -18.58
CA LEU A 12 4.95 -6.46 -20.00
C LEU A 12 3.62 -6.05 -20.65
N GLU A 13 3.66 -5.76 -21.94
CA GLU A 13 2.45 -5.48 -22.74
C GLU A 13 1.43 -6.64 -22.69
N THR A 14 1.93 -7.87 -22.52
CA THR A 14 1.14 -9.12 -22.45
C THR A 14 0.59 -9.41 -21.05
N ASP A 15 1.00 -8.66 -20.03
CA ASP A 15 0.42 -8.78 -18.71
C ASP A 15 -0.98 -8.16 -18.70
N TYR A 16 -1.99 -8.99 -18.58
CA TYR A 16 -3.39 -8.57 -18.63
C TYR A 16 -4.20 -9.15 -17.48
N ASN A 17 -5.04 -8.32 -16.89
CA ASN A 17 -5.95 -8.69 -15.83
C ASN A 17 -7.24 -7.85 -15.94
N TRP A 18 -8.37 -8.34 -15.44
CA TRP A 18 -9.65 -7.62 -15.46
C TRP A 18 -9.58 -6.18 -14.89
N ARG A 19 -8.62 -5.90 -14.00
CA ARG A 19 -8.43 -4.58 -13.39
C ARG A 19 -8.01 -3.49 -14.38
N VAL A 20 -7.50 -3.85 -15.55
CA VAL A 20 -7.12 -2.84 -16.59
C VAL A 20 -8.33 -2.27 -17.32
N ASP A 21 -9.48 -2.96 -17.25
CA ASP A 21 -10.75 -2.53 -17.81
C ASP A 21 -11.50 -1.67 -16.78
N SER A 22 -11.59 -0.35 -17.03
CA SER A 22 -12.27 0.58 -16.11
C SER A 22 -13.75 0.27 -15.91
N ALA A 23 -14.40 -0.41 -16.87
CA ALA A 23 -15.79 -0.85 -16.73
C ALA A 23 -15.96 -1.94 -15.67
N GLN A 24 -14.91 -2.71 -15.37
CA GLN A 24 -14.90 -3.77 -14.37
C GLN A 24 -14.17 -3.33 -13.09
N GLY A 25 -12.98 -2.73 -13.24
CA GLY A 25 -12.08 -2.36 -12.13
C GLY A 25 -12.29 -0.96 -11.56
N GLY A 26 -13.08 -0.10 -12.23
CA GLY A 26 -13.25 1.29 -11.85
C GLY A 26 -12.19 2.22 -12.46
N ALA A 27 -12.27 3.51 -12.14
CA ALA A 27 -11.50 4.58 -12.79
C ALA A 27 -10.01 4.64 -12.40
N SER A 28 -9.53 3.74 -11.56
CA SER A 28 -8.14 3.70 -11.08
C SER A 28 -7.72 2.25 -10.86
N ARG A 29 -6.49 1.92 -11.22
CA ARG A 29 -5.95 0.57 -11.07
C ARG A 29 -4.81 0.53 -10.04
N ALA A 30 -3.62 1.03 -10.38
CA ALA A 30 -2.47 0.94 -9.50
C ALA A 30 -2.68 1.68 -8.17
N MET A 31 -3.31 2.87 -8.21
CA MET A 31 -3.63 3.63 -7.01
C MET A 31 -4.72 2.94 -6.17
N ALA A 32 -5.77 2.41 -6.82
CA ALA A 32 -6.84 1.71 -6.11
C ALA A 32 -6.36 0.36 -5.54
N ASP A 33 -5.52 -0.39 -6.28
CA ASP A 33 -5.02 -1.70 -5.88
C ASP A 33 -3.97 -1.56 -4.75
N ILE A 34 -2.83 -0.93 -5.02
CA ILE A 34 -1.70 -0.87 -4.08
C ILE A 34 -1.48 0.49 -3.42
N GLY A 35 -1.90 1.59 -4.04
CA GLY A 35 -1.87 2.92 -3.40
C GLY A 35 -2.79 3.00 -2.18
N SER A 36 -3.93 2.31 -2.22
CA SER A 36 -4.86 2.18 -1.08
C SER A 36 -4.16 1.59 0.15
N HIS A 37 -3.40 0.50 -0.02
CA HIS A 37 -2.63 -0.10 1.06
C HIS A 37 -1.58 0.85 1.64
N TRP A 38 -0.87 1.60 0.77
CA TRP A 38 0.13 2.55 1.25
C TRP A 38 -0.52 3.67 2.08
N CYS A 39 -1.62 4.24 1.61
CA CYS A 39 -2.37 5.29 2.33
C CYS A 39 -2.90 4.80 3.68
N ASP A 40 -3.50 3.61 3.72
CA ASP A 40 -4.01 3.01 4.96
C ASP A 40 -2.87 2.76 5.96
N THR A 41 -1.79 2.13 5.51
CA THR A 41 -0.60 1.85 6.33
C THR A 41 -0.03 3.12 6.95
N VAL A 42 0.12 4.19 6.18
CA VAL A 42 0.69 5.44 6.66
C VAL A 42 -0.26 6.17 7.63
N GLN A 43 -1.56 6.17 7.37
CA GLN A 43 -2.54 6.71 8.30
C GLN A 43 -2.55 5.93 9.62
N PHE A 44 -2.49 4.59 9.56
CA PHE A 44 -2.39 3.74 10.73
C PHE A 44 -1.12 4.00 11.55
N MET A 45 0.06 4.04 10.89
CA MET A 45 1.36 4.26 11.55
C MET A 45 1.47 5.64 12.20
N THR A 46 0.90 6.67 11.58
CA THR A 46 1.02 8.05 12.05
C THR A 46 -0.12 8.51 12.96
N GLY A 47 -1.25 7.82 12.91
CA GLY A 47 -2.49 8.26 13.54
C GLY A 47 -3.07 9.54 12.92
N ARG A 48 -2.65 9.92 11.70
CA ARG A 48 -3.03 11.16 11.00
C ARG A 48 -3.82 10.85 9.75
N ARG A 49 -4.62 11.81 9.30
CA ARG A 49 -5.45 11.66 8.11
C ARG A 49 -4.89 12.48 6.95
N ILE A 50 -4.79 11.86 5.77
CA ILE A 50 -4.48 12.56 4.52
C ILE A 50 -5.70 13.42 4.16
N VAL A 51 -5.52 14.74 4.03
CA VAL A 51 -6.62 15.71 3.79
C VAL A 51 -6.54 16.41 2.46
N GLU A 52 -5.38 16.40 1.80
CA GLU A 52 -5.19 17.06 0.50
C GLU A 52 -4.08 16.34 -0.29
N VAL A 53 -4.26 16.21 -1.60
CA VAL A 53 -3.33 15.52 -2.51
C VAL A 53 -3.06 16.31 -3.78
N MET A 54 -1.86 16.12 -4.35
CA MET A 54 -1.46 16.51 -5.70
C MET A 54 -0.85 15.30 -6.36
N ALA A 55 -1.38 14.90 -7.53
CA ALA A 55 -1.00 13.64 -8.17
C ALA A 55 -0.72 13.79 -9.65
N ASP A 56 0.23 12.97 -10.13
CA ASP A 56 0.50 12.73 -11.54
C ASP A 56 0.51 11.22 -11.81
N LEU A 57 -0.40 10.76 -12.68
CA LEU A 57 -0.63 9.35 -13.00
C LEU A 57 -0.23 9.08 -14.45
N SER A 58 0.22 7.86 -14.74
CA SER A 58 0.70 7.49 -16.08
C SER A 58 0.23 6.10 -16.49
N ILE A 59 -0.16 5.99 -17.75
CA ILE A 59 -0.40 4.73 -18.46
C ILE A 59 0.84 4.44 -19.30
N VAL A 60 1.54 3.35 -19.01
CA VAL A 60 2.75 2.94 -19.77
C VAL A 60 2.38 2.19 -21.03
N TRP A 61 1.38 1.33 -20.93
CA TRP A 61 0.84 0.56 -22.05
C TRP A 61 -0.60 0.96 -22.34
N PRO A 62 -0.83 1.95 -23.25
CA PRO A 62 -2.18 2.38 -23.60
C PRO A 62 -2.98 1.30 -24.36
N THR A 63 -2.28 0.27 -24.85
CA THR A 63 -2.88 -0.95 -25.41
C THR A 63 -2.11 -2.13 -24.85
N ARG A 64 -2.83 -3.15 -24.39
CA ARG A 64 -2.25 -4.42 -23.91
C ARG A 64 -2.72 -5.59 -24.75
N GLN A 65 -1.92 -6.64 -24.82
CA GLN A 65 -2.25 -7.88 -25.49
C GLN A 65 -2.93 -8.81 -24.46
N ALA A 66 -4.28 -8.86 -24.53
CA ALA A 66 -5.09 -9.72 -23.67
C ALA A 66 -5.14 -11.14 -24.22
N PRO A 67 -4.99 -12.21 -23.41
CA PRO A 67 -5.22 -13.56 -23.86
C PRO A 67 -6.69 -13.77 -24.24
N VAL A 68 -6.94 -14.40 -25.40
CA VAL A 68 -8.30 -14.66 -25.89
C VAL A 68 -9.06 -15.67 -25.01
N ALA A 69 -8.34 -16.55 -24.31
CA ALA A 69 -8.90 -17.52 -23.39
C ALA A 69 -8.13 -17.53 -22.06
N GLY A 70 -8.87 -17.34 -20.96
CA GLY A 70 -8.34 -17.38 -19.61
C GLY A 70 -7.88 -16.02 -19.07
N ASP A 71 -7.55 -15.99 -17.78
CA ASP A 71 -6.97 -14.83 -17.08
C ASP A 71 -5.44 -15.04 -16.95
N ALA A 72 -4.67 -14.01 -17.30
CA ALA A 72 -3.20 -14.06 -17.29
C ALA A 72 -2.60 -13.53 -15.98
N THR A 73 -3.38 -13.43 -14.90
CA THR A 73 -2.90 -12.93 -13.60
C THR A 73 -1.74 -13.80 -13.09
N PHE A 74 -0.55 -13.21 -12.96
CA PHE A 74 0.69 -13.87 -12.53
C PHE A 74 1.16 -15.05 -13.41
N SER A 75 0.63 -15.20 -14.64
CA SER A 75 1.09 -16.21 -15.58
C SER A 75 2.25 -15.67 -16.41
N GLN A 76 3.18 -16.56 -16.79
CA GLN A 76 4.21 -16.22 -17.78
C GLN A 76 3.59 -16.14 -19.19
N HIS A 77 4.19 -15.29 -20.05
CA HIS A 77 3.85 -15.25 -21.47
C HIS A 77 3.87 -16.68 -22.07
N ARG A 78 2.87 -17.01 -22.84
CA ARG A 78 2.72 -18.33 -23.47
C ARG A 78 2.61 -18.16 -24.97
N ASP A 79 3.53 -18.74 -25.70
CA ASP A 79 3.58 -18.68 -27.18
C ASP A 79 2.45 -19.49 -27.84
N ASP A 80 1.75 -20.32 -27.08
CA ASP A 80 0.71 -21.26 -27.57
C ASP A 80 -0.72 -20.70 -27.47
N ILE A 81 -0.90 -19.45 -27.02
CA ILE A 81 -2.22 -18.80 -26.92
C ILE A 81 -2.33 -17.60 -27.85
N ALA A 82 -3.56 -17.36 -28.33
CA ALA A 82 -3.87 -16.17 -29.12
C ALA A 82 -4.09 -14.96 -28.20
N TYR A 83 -3.61 -13.81 -28.64
CA TYR A 83 -3.80 -12.53 -27.96
C TYR A 83 -4.62 -11.59 -28.83
N GLU A 84 -5.35 -10.68 -28.20
CA GLU A 84 -6.04 -9.58 -28.86
C GLU A 84 -5.65 -8.24 -28.22
N ALA A 85 -5.53 -7.20 -29.02
CA ALA A 85 -5.23 -5.86 -28.52
C ALA A 85 -6.45 -5.26 -27.80
N ARG A 86 -6.25 -4.82 -26.56
CA ARG A 86 -7.26 -4.16 -25.71
C ARG A 86 -6.77 -2.79 -25.28
N PRO A 87 -7.56 -1.71 -25.48
CA PRO A 87 -7.22 -0.40 -24.95
C PRO A 87 -7.26 -0.41 -23.43
N VAL A 88 -6.38 0.38 -22.81
CA VAL A 88 -6.25 0.55 -21.35
C VAL A 88 -6.39 2.02 -21.01
N ASP A 89 -7.26 2.32 -20.07
CA ASP A 89 -7.57 3.68 -19.61
C ASP A 89 -7.31 3.87 -18.10
N THR A 90 -6.70 2.87 -17.44
CA THR A 90 -6.31 2.91 -16.03
C THR A 90 -4.79 3.00 -15.88
N GLU A 91 -4.33 3.72 -14.88
CA GLU A 91 -2.90 4.01 -14.67
C GLU A 91 -2.09 2.78 -14.22
N ASP A 92 -0.85 2.68 -14.74
CA ASP A 92 0.17 1.70 -14.32
C ASP A 92 1.00 2.18 -13.14
N LEU A 93 1.18 3.50 -13.03
CA LEU A 93 1.99 4.14 -12.00
C LEU A 93 1.50 5.56 -11.71
N GLY A 94 1.95 6.10 -10.57
CA GLY A 94 1.72 7.50 -10.25
C GLY A 94 2.55 7.98 -9.06
N SER A 95 2.76 9.30 -9.03
CA SER A 95 3.42 10.02 -7.96
C SER A 95 2.43 10.93 -7.26
N VAL A 96 2.47 10.95 -5.94
CA VAL A 96 1.53 11.73 -5.11
C VAL A 96 2.28 12.54 -4.07
N LEU A 97 1.99 13.83 -4.00
CA LEU A 97 2.27 14.68 -2.85
C LEU A 97 1.02 14.79 -2.01
N PHE A 98 1.14 14.83 -0.69
CA PHE A 98 -0.02 14.93 0.20
C PHE A 98 0.25 15.78 1.44
N ARG A 99 -0.84 16.20 2.10
CA ARG A 99 -0.84 16.87 3.40
C ARG A 99 -1.70 16.10 4.38
N PHE A 100 -1.23 16.03 5.61
CA PHE A 100 -2.00 15.53 6.73
C PHE A 100 -2.83 16.64 7.40
N ASP A 101 -3.77 16.23 8.23
CA ASP A 101 -4.66 17.09 9.02
C ASP A 101 -3.93 18.00 10.02
N ASP A 102 -2.72 17.64 10.46
CA ASP A 102 -1.85 18.49 11.30
C ASP A 102 -0.94 19.43 10.50
N GLY A 103 -1.03 19.45 9.17
CA GLY A 103 -0.22 20.26 8.27
C GLY A 103 1.13 19.65 7.88
N SER A 104 1.51 18.50 8.45
CA SER A 104 2.68 17.77 7.98
C SER A 104 2.47 17.23 6.56
N LYS A 105 3.55 16.94 5.85
CA LYS A 105 3.56 16.65 4.41
C LYS A 105 4.22 15.33 4.10
N GLY A 106 3.90 14.79 2.96
CA GLY A 106 4.59 13.61 2.45
C GLY A 106 4.45 13.42 0.95
N SER A 107 5.07 12.35 0.48
CA SER A 107 5.01 11.92 -0.90
C SER A 107 5.12 10.40 -1.00
N PHE A 108 4.51 9.85 -2.03
CA PHE A 108 4.72 8.43 -2.34
C PHE A 108 4.62 8.16 -3.85
N ILE A 109 5.20 7.04 -4.25
CA ILE A 109 5.15 6.53 -5.61
C ILE A 109 4.49 5.15 -5.58
N VAL A 110 3.59 4.92 -6.51
CA VAL A 110 2.98 3.62 -6.77
C VAL A 110 3.32 3.19 -8.19
N SER A 111 3.68 1.92 -8.37
CA SER A 111 3.92 1.38 -9.72
C SER A 111 3.71 -0.13 -9.73
N GLN A 112 3.05 -0.63 -10.78
CA GLN A 112 2.92 -2.05 -11.09
C GLN A 112 3.82 -2.49 -12.26
N VAL A 113 4.70 -1.59 -12.72
CA VAL A 113 5.61 -1.78 -13.85
C VAL A 113 7.09 -1.59 -13.47
N SER A 114 7.43 -1.82 -12.21
CA SER A 114 8.80 -1.64 -11.67
C SER A 114 9.55 -2.96 -11.66
N ALA A 115 10.29 -3.25 -12.74
CA ALA A 115 11.03 -4.50 -12.90
C ALA A 115 11.84 -4.91 -11.66
N GLY A 116 11.68 -6.17 -11.22
CA GLY A 116 12.39 -6.75 -10.07
C GLY A 116 11.75 -6.45 -8.71
N ARG A 117 10.76 -5.56 -8.62
CA ARG A 117 10.00 -5.33 -7.39
C ARG A 117 8.79 -6.26 -7.34
N LYS A 118 8.69 -7.09 -6.30
CA LYS A 118 7.62 -8.09 -6.20
C LYS A 118 6.47 -7.61 -5.32
N ASN A 119 6.79 -7.03 -4.17
CA ASN A 119 5.80 -6.51 -3.22
C ASN A 119 6.42 -5.42 -2.34
N GLY A 120 7.15 -4.50 -2.95
CA GLY A 120 8.03 -3.54 -2.29
C GLY A 120 7.29 -2.34 -1.73
N LEU A 121 6.58 -2.49 -0.61
CA LEU A 121 6.02 -1.38 0.14
C LEU A 121 7.08 -0.85 1.11
N THR A 122 7.42 0.43 0.99
CA THR A 122 8.35 1.13 1.88
C THR A 122 7.72 2.37 2.47
N VAL A 123 8.06 2.66 3.74
CA VAL A 123 7.65 3.89 4.43
C VAL A 123 8.82 4.43 5.23
N GLU A 124 9.08 5.73 5.11
CA GLU A 124 9.99 6.46 6.00
C GLU A 124 9.26 7.65 6.65
N ILE A 125 9.37 7.75 7.96
CA ILE A 125 8.73 8.78 8.78
C ILE A 125 9.83 9.59 9.47
N GLY A 126 10.05 10.85 9.04
CA GLY A 126 10.95 11.79 9.70
C GLY A 126 10.26 12.46 10.87
N GLY A 127 10.75 12.22 12.09
CA GLY A 127 10.31 12.86 13.31
C GLY A 127 11.34 13.82 13.89
N SER A 128 10.97 14.59 14.92
CA SER A 128 11.86 15.54 15.59
C SER A 128 12.98 14.88 16.42
N ARG A 129 12.82 13.64 16.82
CA ARG A 129 13.77 12.88 17.64
C ARG A 129 14.60 11.89 16.82
N CYS A 130 13.98 11.23 15.85
CA CYS A 130 14.58 10.24 14.98
C CYS A 130 13.75 10.07 13.71
N SER A 131 14.31 9.42 12.71
CA SER A 131 13.55 8.89 11.57
C SER A 131 13.36 7.39 11.71
N LEU A 132 12.27 6.87 11.19
CA LEU A 132 11.95 5.44 11.15
C LEU A 132 11.75 5.03 9.71
N ALA A 133 12.37 3.94 9.26
CA ALA A 133 12.14 3.37 7.93
C ALA A 133 11.84 1.88 8.01
N TRP A 134 10.82 1.45 7.27
CA TRP A 134 10.39 0.07 7.21
C TRP A 134 10.14 -0.37 5.76
N ASP A 135 10.45 -1.64 5.48
CA ASP A 135 10.32 -2.29 4.19
C ASP A 135 9.56 -3.61 4.37
N GLN A 136 8.45 -3.77 3.66
CA GLN A 136 7.61 -4.96 3.72
C GLN A 136 8.32 -6.24 3.23
N GLU A 137 9.28 -6.13 2.30
CA GLU A 137 10.08 -7.28 1.85
C GLU A 137 11.16 -7.69 2.86
N LEU A 138 11.41 -6.85 3.89
CA LEU A 138 12.27 -7.13 5.04
C LEU A 138 11.55 -6.81 6.36
N PRO A 139 10.36 -7.41 6.61
CA PRO A 139 9.42 -6.94 7.64
C PRO A 139 9.96 -7.02 9.06
N GLN A 140 10.94 -7.88 9.32
CA GLN A 140 11.55 -8.06 10.64
C GLN A 140 12.56 -6.97 11.02
N ARG A 141 12.72 -5.92 10.21
CA ARG A 141 13.74 -4.89 10.42
C ARG A 141 13.12 -3.51 10.42
N LEU A 142 13.44 -2.73 11.47
CA LEU A 142 13.13 -1.31 11.53
C LEU A 142 14.43 -0.52 11.61
N TRP A 143 14.69 0.32 10.61
CA TRP A 143 15.81 1.26 10.68
C TRP A 143 15.40 2.48 11.50
N ILE A 144 16.28 2.89 12.43
CA ILE A 144 16.11 4.05 13.30
C ILE A 144 17.27 5.01 13.05
N GLY A 145 16.98 6.18 12.46
CA GLY A 145 17.97 7.19 12.12
C GLY A 145 18.14 8.23 13.22
N HIS A 146 19.36 8.44 13.69
CA HIS A 146 19.71 9.41 14.72
C HIS A 146 20.59 10.51 14.16
N ARG A 147 20.36 11.77 14.61
CA ARG A 147 21.21 12.90 14.21
C ARG A 147 22.55 12.92 14.97
N GLN A 148 22.53 12.56 16.26
CA GLN A 148 23.68 12.74 17.17
C GLN A 148 24.29 11.42 17.65
N GLY A 149 23.98 10.31 16.98
CA GLY A 149 24.48 8.98 17.33
C GLY A 149 24.44 8.04 16.13
N PRO A 150 24.98 6.83 16.26
CA PRO A 150 24.88 5.83 15.21
C PRO A 150 23.42 5.46 14.94
N ASN A 151 23.08 5.23 13.67
CA ASN A 151 21.82 4.66 13.29
C ASN A 151 21.71 3.22 13.82
N GLN A 152 20.50 2.78 14.09
CA GLN A 152 20.20 1.46 14.60
C GLN A 152 19.38 0.67 13.57
N LEU A 153 19.57 -0.63 13.54
CA LEU A 153 18.68 -1.57 12.89
C LEU A 153 18.08 -2.46 13.97
N LEU A 154 16.82 -2.21 14.33
CA LEU A 154 16.07 -3.03 15.26
C LEU A 154 15.58 -4.28 14.51
N SER A 155 15.96 -5.46 15.00
CA SER A 155 15.36 -6.73 14.57
C SER A 155 14.16 -7.04 15.44
N ASP A 156 13.21 -7.78 14.87
CA ASP A 156 12.06 -8.25 15.64
C ASP A 156 12.51 -9.25 16.73
N ASP A 157 12.25 -8.88 17.95
CA ASP A 157 12.45 -9.69 19.12
C ASP A 157 11.41 -9.26 20.18
N PRO A 158 10.46 -10.13 20.53
CA PRO A 158 9.41 -9.79 21.48
C PRO A 158 9.94 -9.26 22.81
N SER A 159 11.16 -9.69 23.21
CA SER A 159 11.80 -9.22 24.45
C SER A 159 12.27 -7.77 24.41
N LEU A 160 12.44 -7.21 23.19
CA LEU A 160 12.86 -5.82 22.95
C LEU A 160 11.68 -4.92 22.58
N MET A 161 10.50 -5.49 22.34
CA MET A 161 9.29 -4.75 21.96
C MET A 161 8.47 -4.38 23.19
N LEU A 162 7.66 -3.34 23.05
CA LEU A 162 6.78 -2.85 24.12
C LEU A 162 5.30 -3.00 23.73
N GLY A 163 4.46 -3.26 24.74
CA GLY A 163 3.00 -3.22 24.62
C GLY A 163 2.47 -4.08 23.48
N GLU A 164 1.75 -3.45 22.57
CA GLU A 164 1.03 -4.10 21.48
C GLU A 164 1.94 -4.69 20.40
N ALA A 165 3.14 -4.13 20.19
CA ALA A 165 4.11 -4.69 19.27
C ALA A 165 4.59 -6.06 19.75
N ALA A 166 4.92 -6.19 21.04
CA ALA A 166 5.28 -7.48 21.66
C ALA A 166 4.14 -8.50 21.60
N ALA A 167 2.89 -8.06 21.77
CA ALA A 167 1.71 -8.93 21.68
C ALA A 167 1.43 -9.43 20.25
N SER A 168 2.01 -8.78 19.23
CA SER A 168 1.84 -9.15 17.82
C SER A 168 2.94 -10.05 17.28
N ALA A 169 4.04 -10.23 18.03
CA ALA A 169 5.14 -11.15 17.71
C ALA A 169 4.98 -12.46 18.51
N HIS A 170 5.20 -13.59 17.85
CA HIS A 170 4.87 -14.92 18.40
C HIS A 170 6.08 -15.83 18.57
N PHE A 171 7.20 -15.53 17.92
CA PHE A 171 8.40 -16.34 17.95
C PHE A 171 9.55 -15.62 18.64
N PRO A 172 10.50 -16.36 19.23
CA PRO A 172 11.72 -15.75 19.76
C PRO A 172 12.51 -15.00 18.69
N GLY A 173 13.29 -14.01 19.08
CA GLY A 173 14.16 -13.26 18.19
C GLY A 173 14.99 -14.17 17.27
N GLY A 174 15.15 -13.77 16.01
CA GLY A 174 15.84 -14.53 14.97
C GLY A 174 14.99 -15.60 14.25
N HIS A 175 13.72 -15.75 14.59
CA HIS A 175 12.75 -16.57 13.86
C HIS A 175 11.91 -15.65 12.96
N ASN A 176 11.83 -15.97 11.68
CA ASN A 176 11.16 -15.13 10.71
C ASN A 176 9.64 -15.17 10.88
N GLU A 177 9.04 -14.00 11.08
CA GLU A 177 7.61 -13.75 10.96
C GLU A 177 7.35 -12.89 9.71
N GLY A 178 6.16 -12.96 9.15
CA GLY A 178 5.86 -12.19 7.94
C GLY A 178 4.38 -12.12 7.64
N TRP A 179 4.05 -12.05 6.36
CA TRP A 179 2.69 -11.87 5.87
C TRP A 179 1.66 -12.85 6.45
N PRO A 180 1.93 -14.18 6.54
CA PRO A 180 0.98 -15.12 7.15
C PRO A 180 0.69 -14.80 8.62
N ASP A 181 1.70 -14.36 9.39
CA ASP A 181 1.54 -14.02 10.81
C ASP A 181 0.76 -12.73 10.99
N ALA A 182 1.02 -11.71 10.17
CA ALA A 182 0.25 -10.47 10.16
C ALA A 182 -1.22 -10.74 9.86
N PHE A 183 -1.51 -11.57 8.86
CA PHE A 183 -2.88 -11.97 8.50
C PHE A 183 -3.56 -12.77 9.62
N LYS A 184 -2.84 -13.71 10.25
CA LYS A 184 -3.31 -14.44 11.45
C LYS A 184 -3.68 -13.47 12.57
N ASN A 185 -2.84 -12.49 12.87
CA ASN A 185 -3.07 -11.51 13.93
C ASN A 185 -4.33 -10.66 13.67
N MET A 186 -4.50 -10.23 12.44
CA MET A 186 -5.71 -9.51 12.01
C MET A 186 -6.96 -10.37 12.21
N MET A 187 -6.96 -11.64 11.76
CA MET A 187 -8.09 -12.56 11.91
C MET A 187 -8.39 -12.86 13.37
N LEU A 188 -7.36 -13.07 14.21
CA LEU A 188 -7.57 -13.28 15.65
C LEU A 188 -8.26 -12.07 16.29
N SER A 189 -7.81 -10.85 15.99
CA SER A 189 -8.43 -9.62 16.50
C SER A 189 -9.88 -9.47 16.04
N PHE A 190 -10.15 -9.76 14.78
CA PHE A 190 -11.50 -9.72 14.23
C PHE A 190 -12.43 -10.72 14.94
N TYR A 191 -12.03 -11.98 15.05
CA TYR A 191 -12.86 -13.00 15.72
C TYR A 191 -12.97 -12.78 17.22
N GLN A 192 -12.00 -12.13 17.87
CA GLN A 192 -12.16 -11.68 19.27
C GLN A 192 -13.31 -10.67 19.40
N ALA A 193 -13.39 -9.68 18.49
CA ALA A 193 -14.48 -8.71 18.45
C ALA A 193 -15.84 -9.39 18.18
N VAL A 194 -15.90 -10.31 17.22
CA VAL A 194 -17.11 -11.09 16.94
C VAL A 194 -17.56 -11.87 18.17
N ARG A 195 -16.64 -12.51 18.87
CA ARG A 195 -16.94 -13.28 20.10
C ARG A 195 -17.41 -12.40 21.25
N ALA A 196 -16.83 -11.20 21.37
CA ALA A 196 -17.26 -10.22 22.38
C ALA A 196 -18.62 -9.58 22.05
N GLY A 197 -19.07 -9.65 20.78
CA GLY A 197 -20.31 -9.03 20.34
C GLY A 197 -20.26 -7.51 20.21
N GLU A 198 -19.06 -6.91 20.23
CA GLU A 198 -18.87 -5.47 20.15
C GLU A 198 -17.65 -5.08 19.30
N MET A 199 -17.75 -3.91 18.66
CA MET A 199 -16.66 -3.35 17.87
C MET A 199 -15.68 -2.60 18.79
N PRO A 200 -14.38 -2.97 18.81
CA PRO A 200 -13.39 -2.22 19.59
C PRO A 200 -13.22 -0.79 19.07
N PRO A 201 -12.86 0.17 19.92
CA PRO A 201 -12.52 1.51 19.51
C PRO A 201 -11.42 1.52 18.45
N ALA A 202 -11.42 2.49 17.52
CA ALA A 202 -10.42 2.59 16.46
C ALA A 202 -8.98 2.63 17.01
N SER A 203 -8.76 3.24 18.17
CA SER A 203 -7.45 3.34 18.83
C SER A 203 -6.86 2.00 19.30
N SER A 204 -7.68 0.97 19.50
CA SER A 204 -7.26 -0.36 19.97
C SER A 204 -7.57 -1.48 18.96
N ARG A 205 -8.27 -1.18 17.88
CA ARG A 205 -8.65 -2.15 16.86
C ARG A 205 -7.46 -2.52 15.96
N ARG A 206 -7.28 -3.81 15.70
CA ARG A 206 -6.20 -4.34 14.88
C ARG A 206 -6.65 -4.87 13.51
N PHE A 207 -7.83 -4.47 13.08
CA PHE A 207 -8.39 -4.74 11.75
C PHE A 207 -9.14 -3.50 11.27
N ALA A 208 -9.12 -3.27 9.97
CA ALA A 208 -9.85 -2.16 9.36
C ALA A 208 -11.37 -2.44 9.37
N SER A 209 -12.17 -1.41 9.55
CA SER A 209 -13.61 -1.44 9.33
C SER A 209 -13.95 -0.86 7.94
N PHE A 210 -15.22 -0.95 7.56
CA PHE A 210 -15.72 -0.29 6.35
C PHE A 210 -15.55 1.23 6.35
N TYR A 211 -15.43 1.86 7.52
CA TYR A 211 -15.16 3.31 7.61
C TYR A 211 -13.75 3.66 7.16
N GLU A 212 -12.74 2.90 7.59
CA GLU A 212 -11.35 3.06 7.13
C GLU A 212 -11.24 2.72 5.63
N GLY A 213 -11.92 1.66 5.19
CA GLY A 213 -11.99 1.30 3.77
C GLY A 213 -12.60 2.42 2.92
N ALA A 214 -13.71 3.03 3.35
CA ALA A 214 -14.31 4.17 2.66
C ALA A 214 -13.39 5.41 2.69
N ASP A 215 -12.70 5.66 3.81
CA ASP A 215 -11.75 6.77 3.94
C ASP A 215 -10.64 6.70 2.89
N VAL A 216 -10.07 5.51 2.71
CA VAL A 216 -9.05 5.28 1.69
C VAL A 216 -9.62 5.50 0.28
N MET A 217 -10.85 5.07 0.00
CA MET A 217 -11.48 5.31 -1.31
C MET A 217 -11.71 6.80 -1.60
N TYR A 218 -12.02 7.63 -0.60
CA TYR A 218 -12.05 9.09 -0.78
C TYR A 218 -10.67 9.67 -1.13
N ILE A 219 -9.58 9.12 -0.58
CA ILE A 219 -8.22 9.52 -0.93
C ILE A 219 -7.93 9.15 -2.40
N ILE A 220 -8.25 7.93 -2.82
CA ILE A 220 -8.04 7.49 -4.21
C ILE A 220 -8.86 8.34 -5.19
N ALA A 221 -10.11 8.64 -4.88
CA ALA A 221 -10.94 9.53 -5.70
C ALA A 221 -10.32 10.94 -5.82
N ALA A 222 -9.78 11.48 -4.73
CA ALA A 222 -9.09 12.77 -4.73
C ALA A 222 -7.78 12.72 -5.56
N ILE A 223 -7.03 11.62 -5.55
CA ILE A 223 -5.84 11.39 -6.37
C ILE A 223 -6.19 11.44 -7.86
N VAL A 224 -7.19 10.67 -8.28
CA VAL A 224 -7.67 10.67 -9.68
C VAL A 224 -8.14 12.06 -10.11
N LYS A 225 -8.95 12.72 -9.28
CA LYS A 225 -9.43 14.09 -9.51
C LYS A 225 -8.29 15.10 -9.60
N SER A 226 -7.25 14.95 -8.76
CA SER A 226 -6.06 15.82 -8.77
C SER A 226 -5.27 15.66 -10.07
N HIS A 227 -5.02 14.44 -10.53
CA HIS A 227 -4.38 14.19 -11.82
C HIS A 227 -5.17 14.82 -12.98
N GLN A 228 -6.48 14.59 -13.05
CA GLN A 228 -7.34 15.15 -14.10
C GLN A 228 -7.35 16.68 -14.13
N GLN A 229 -7.32 17.32 -12.93
CA GLN A 229 -7.39 18.77 -12.79
C GLN A 229 -6.01 19.46 -12.70
N GLN A 230 -4.92 18.70 -12.63
CA GLN A 230 -3.54 19.19 -12.52
C GLN A 230 -3.36 20.20 -11.36
N ARG A 231 -3.98 19.91 -10.20
CA ARG A 231 -3.94 20.79 -9.01
C ARG A 231 -4.12 20.01 -7.71
N TRP A 232 -3.81 20.68 -6.59
CA TRP A 232 -4.17 20.19 -5.26
C TRP A 232 -5.68 20.01 -5.12
N VAL A 233 -6.09 18.86 -4.58
CA VAL A 233 -7.49 18.50 -4.33
C VAL A 233 -7.64 18.06 -2.89
N LYS A 234 -8.65 18.60 -2.21
CA LYS A 234 -9.04 18.16 -0.86
C LYS A 234 -9.70 16.79 -0.92
N VAL A 235 -9.44 15.97 0.10
CA VAL A 235 -10.14 14.70 0.31
C VAL A 235 -11.51 15.01 0.91
N GLU A 236 -12.55 14.85 0.11
CA GLU A 236 -13.96 15.08 0.49
C GLU A 236 -14.54 13.77 1.05
N ARG A 237 -14.90 13.75 2.33
CA ARG A 237 -15.43 12.59 3.07
C ARG A 237 -16.91 12.71 3.36
#